data_e44f47a1019ed403101f0bacb07b30d1
#
_entry.id   e44f47a1019ed403101f0bacb07b30d1
#
_cell.length_a   1.000
_cell.length_b   1.000
_cell.length_c   1.000
_cell.angle_alpha   90.00
_cell.angle_beta   90.00
_cell.angle_gamma   90.00
#
_symmetry.space_group_name_H-M   'P 1'
#
loop_
_entity.id
_entity.type
_entity.pdbx_description
1 polymer ?
#
loop_
_entity_poly.entity_id
_entity_poly.type
_entity_poly.pdbx_seq_one_letter_code
_entity_poly.pdbx_strand_id
1 'polypeptide(L)'
;MNQIKTIARRLFGDNPPCKCGGAHIVCLGCAVCRAAKTDQIYDPAAGIASIIDATLLRADATQAEVNELCDLANDHKCASVCVNSHFSHPLQLRLSAAVKSCTVINFPLGAGYTYAVAAEALAVINTGIEELDMVQNLSAVKSGHILHSYELIRNIAELCRSNRVLLKVILETCFLSEEEIIACSLYAKKAGAEFIKTSTGFGSAGATVENVRLMRETVGPKIGVKASGGIRTREQALAMIEAGANRIGASSVTALIWG
;
A
#
# COMPACT_ATOMS: atom_id res chain seq x y z
N MET A 1 0.04 -10.41 19.55
CA MET A 1 0.11 -9.14 20.34
C MET A 1 1.40 -8.98 21.14
N ASN A 2 1.93 -10.02 21.82
CA ASN A 2 3.22 -9.91 22.54
C ASN A 2 4.42 -9.68 21.62
N GLN A 3 4.51 -10.40 20.49
CA GLN A 3 5.62 -10.29 19.53
C GLN A 3 5.74 -8.88 18.94
N ILE A 4 4.64 -8.27 18.49
CA ILE A 4 4.62 -6.90 17.95
C ILE A 4 5.16 -5.91 18.98
N LYS A 5 4.73 -6.00 20.24
CA LYS A 5 5.22 -5.14 21.33
C LYS A 5 6.71 -5.32 21.56
N THR A 6 7.19 -6.56 21.56
CA THR A 6 8.61 -6.89 21.76
C THR A 6 9.47 -6.30 20.64
N ILE A 7 9.07 -6.50 19.39
CA ILE A 7 9.78 -5.94 18.22
C ILE A 7 9.77 -4.42 18.26
N ALA A 8 8.61 -3.81 18.53
CA ALA A 8 8.52 -2.34 18.61
C ALA A 8 9.43 -1.76 19.71
N ARG A 9 9.49 -2.40 20.90
CA ARG A 9 10.40 -1.98 21.96
C ARG A 9 11.87 -2.11 21.54
N ARG A 10 12.23 -3.20 20.89
CA ARG A 10 13.59 -3.42 20.37
C ARG A 10 13.98 -2.34 19.35
N LEU A 11 13.07 -1.95 18.47
CA LEU A 11 13.34 -1.00 17.38
C LEU A 11 13.33 0.48 17.84
N PHE A 12 12.48 0.83 18.81
CA PHE A 12 12.17 2.24 19.14
C PHE A 12 12.28 2.57 20.63
N GLY A 13 12.73 1.62 21.47
CA GLY A 13 12.78 1.78 22.91
C GLY A 13 11.40 1.69 23.58
N ASP A 14 11.37 1.92 24.90
CA ASP A 14 10.13 1.93 25.65
C ASP A 14 9.30 3.18 25.31
N ASN A 15 8.19 2.96 24.61
CA ASN A 15 7.24 4.03 24.34
C ASN A 15 6.42 4.34 25.60
N PRO A 16 6.34 5.58 26.04
CA PRO A 16 5.40 5.97 27.09
C PRO A 16 3.97 5.63 26.66
N PRO A 17 3.08 5.31 27.60
CA PRO A 17 1.69 5.01 27.27
C PRO A 17 1.06 6.15 26.48
N CYS A 18 0.53 5.83 25.32
CA CYS A 18 -0.11 6.80 24.44
C CYS A 18 -1.32 7.44 25.15
N LYS A 19 -1.21 8.70 25.50
CA LYS A 19 -2.36 9.56 25.86
C LYS A 19 -2.88 10.23 24.58
N CYS A 20 -3.27 9.45 23.60
CA CYS A 20 -3.57 9.81 22.22
C CYS A 20 -3.98 11.26 21.93
N GLY A 21 -2.97 12.13 21.94
CA GLY A 21 -2.98 13.41 21.24
C GLY A 21 -2.35 13.32 19.84
N GLY A 22 -2.21 12.11 19.28
CA GLY A 22 -1.68 11.93 17.92
C GLY A 22 -0.15 11.96 17.77
N ALA A 23 0.60 12.15 18.86
CA ALA A 23 2.05 12.42 18.81
C ALA A 23 2.94 11.16 18.83
N HIS A 24 2.41 9.94 18.92
CA HIS A 24 3.23 8.74 19.04
C HIS A 24 3.29 7.93 17.76
N ILE A 25 4.51 7.67 17.31
CA ILE A 25 4.87 6.94 16.08
C ILE A 25 4.35 5.49 16.12
N VAL A 26 4.25 4.89 17.30
CA VAL A 26 3.76 3.52 17.48
C VAL A 26 2.85 3.43 18.69
N CYS A 27 1.55 3.50 18.50
CA CYS A 27 0.59 3.23 19.58
C CYS A 27 0.20 1.75 19.58
N LEU A 28 0.89 0.94 20.37
CA LEU A 28 0.70 -0.50 20.44
C LEU A 28 -0.37 -0.95 21.45
N GLY A 29 -0.98 -0.05 22.18
CA GLY A 29 -1.82 -0.46 23.30
C GLY A 29 -3.04 0.41 23.63
N CYS A 30 -3.23 1.52 22.95
CA CYS A 30 -4.31 2.44 23.25
C CYS A 30 -5.65 1.98 22.67
N ALA A 31 -6.65 1.79 23.54
CA ALA A 31 -8.01 1.45 23.12
C ALA A 31 -8.60 2.51 22.17
N VAL A 32 -8.26 3.79 22.35
CA VAL A 32 -8.69 4.88 21.48
C VAL A 32 -8.11 4.75 20.07
N CYS A 33 -6.82 4.37 19.95
CA CYS A 33 -6.20 4.12 18.63
C CYS A 33 -6.73 2.86 17.97
N ARG A 34 -7.21 1.88 18.73
CA ARG A 34 -7.86 0.67 18.20
C ARG A 34 -9.31 0.94 17.79
N ALA A 35 -9.99 1.85 18.48
CA ALA A 35 -11.37 2.22 18.22
C ALA A 35 -11.48 3.34 17.15
N ALA A 36 -10.39 4.07 16.88
CA ALA A 36 -10.39 5.07 15.83
C ALA A 36 -10.56 4.35 14.48
N LYS A 37 -11.74 4.50 13.89
CA LYS A 37 -12.02 4.04 12.54
C LYS A 37 -11.03 4.71 11.60
N THR A 38 -10.46 3.96 10.67
CA THR A 38 -9.81 4.55 9.50
C THR A 38 -10.90 5.26 8.69
N ASP A 39 -10.64 6.46 8.21
CA ASP A 39 -11.55 7.17 7.30
C ASP A 39 -11.77 6.43 5.97
N GLN A 40 -11.17 5.24 5.82
CA GLN A 40 -11.19 4.37 4.65
C GLN A 40 -11.67 2.95 5.00
N ILE A 41 -12.71 2.83 5.79
CA ILE A 41 -13.35 1.53 6.04
C ILE A 41 -14.21 1.18 4.81
N TYR A 42 -14.12 -0.08 4.38
CA TYR A 42 -15.08 -0.64 3.44
C TYR A 42 -16.51 -0.38 3.94
N ASP A 43 -17.25 0.40 3.16
CA ASP A 43 -18.67 0.58 3.36
C ASP A 43 -19.41 -0.43 2.48
N PRO A 44 -20.10 -1.42 3.05
CA PRO A 44 -20.87 -2.38 2.27
C PRO A 44 -21.91 -1.72 1.34
N ALA A 45 -22.44 -0.55 1.71
CA ALA A 45 -23.39 0.20 0.90
C ALA A 45 -22.73 0.84 -0.34
N ALA A 46 -21.45 1.21 -0.25
CA ALA A 46 -20.67 1.71 -1.40
C ALA A 46 -20.21 0.59 -2.34
N GLY A 47 -20.32 -0.67 -1.91
CA GLY A 47 -19.89 -1.84 -2.66
C GLY A 47 -18.37 -2.05 -2.68
N ILE A 48 -17.95 -3.26 -3.05
CA ILE A 48 -16.53 -3.66 -3.05
C ILE A 48 -15.68 -2.85 -4.04
N ALA A 49 -16.27 -2.36 -5.12
CA ALA A 49 -15.56 -1.56 -6.13
C ALA A 49 -14.88 -0.33 -5.52
N SER A 50 -15.51 0.31 -4.53
CA SER A 50 -15.01 1.54 -3.88
C SER A 50 -13.66 1.37 -3.18
N ILE A 51 -13.19 0.14 -2.97
CA ILE A 51 -11.89 -0.17 -2.38
C ILE A 51 -10.96 -0.94 -3.32
N ILE A 52 -11.34 -1.10 -4.60
CA ILE A 52 -10.51 -1.78 -5.60
C ILE A 52 -9.58 -0.77 -6.28
N ASP A 53 -8.28 -1.05 -6.27
CA ASP A 53 -7.33 -0.48 -7.21
C ASP A 53 -7.32 -1.37 -8.46
N ALA A 54 -7.99 -0.94 -9.51
CA ALA A 54 -7.99 -1.61 -10.82
C ALA A 54 -6.57 -1.57 -11.38
N THR A 55 -5.92 -2.73 -11.56
CA THR A 55 -4.47 -2.80 -11.72
C THR A 55 -4.05 -3.48 -13.02
N LEU A 56 -3.17 -2.81 -13.77
CA LEU A 56 -2.53 -3.36 -14.98
C LEU A 56 -1.03 -3.00 -14.98
N LEU A 57 -0.19 -3.97 -14.60
CA LEU A 57 1.26 -3.78 -14.41
C LEU A 57 2.12 -4.73 -15.27
N ARG A 58 1.52 -5.49 -16.20
CA ARG A 58 2.27 -6.30 -17.14
C ARG A 58 3.23 -5.44 -17.96
N ALA A 59 4.41 -5.97 -18.27
CA ALA A 59 5.42 -5.26 -19.05
C ALA A 59 4.98 -4.97 -20.50
N ASP A 60 4.10 -5.81 -21.03
CA ASP A 60 3.54 -5.74 -22.38
C ASP A 60 2.17 -5.05 -22.44
N ALA A 61 1.75 -4.36 -21.37
CA ALA A 61 0.51 -3.60 -21.33
C ALA A 61 0.50 -2.52 -22.42
N THR A 62 -0.62 -2.40 -23.11
CA THR A 62 -0.82 -1.40 -24.17
C THR A 62 -1.65 -0.23 -23.69
N GLN A 63 -1.55 0.92 -24.40
CA GLN A 63 -2.40 2.07 -24.12
C GLN A 63 -3.90 1.76 -24.28
N ALA A 64 -4.26 0.88 -25.21
CA ALA A 64 -5.66 0.46 -25.40
C ALA A 64 -6.19 -0.26 -24.16
N GLU A 65 -5.43 -1.21 -23.62
CA GLU A 65 -5.80 -1.94 -22.40
C GLU A 65 -5.88 -1.02 -21.17
N VAL A 66 -4.98 -0.03 -21.06
CA VAL A 66 -5.07 0.98 -20.00
C VAL A 66 -6.33 1.82 -20.15
N ASN A 67 -6.70 2.19 -21.37
CA ASN A 67 -7.93 2.93 -21.63
C ASN A 67 -9.17 2.12 -21.23
N GLU A 68 -9.24 0.85 -21.60
CA GLU A 68 -10.33 -0.07 -21.21
C GLU A 68 -10.43 -0.22 -19.68
N LEU A 69 -9.27 -0.31 -19.00
CA LEU A 69 -9.23 -0.37 -17.54
C LEU A 69 -9.75 0.92 -16.90
N CYS A 70 -9.45 2.08 -17.47
CA CYS A 70 -9.97 3.36 -16.98
C CYS A 70 -11.48 3.45 -17.14
N ASP A 71 -12.02 3.03 -18.29
CA ASP A 71 -13.46 3.01 -18.54
C ASP A 71 -14.17 2.10 -17.55
N LEU A 72 -13.66 0.88 -17.38
CA LEU A 72 -14.17 -0.08 -16.38
C LEU A 72 -14.14 0.50 -14.95
N ALA A 73 -13.02 1.15 -14.58
CA ALA A 73 -12.88 1.73 -13.24
C ALA A 73 -13.82 2.91 -13.02
N ASN A 74 -14.07 3.74 -14.05
CA ASN A 74 -15.03 4.84 -13.99
C ASN A 74 -16.47 4.33 -13.83
N ASP A 75 -16.86 3.33 -14.63
CA ASP A 75 -18.21 2.77 -14.63
C ASP A 75 -18.56 2.17 -13.25
N HIS A 76 -17.59 1.51 -12.63
CA HIS A 76 -17.77 0.87 -11.32
C HIS A 76 -17.34 1.74 -10.13
N LYS A 77 -16.83 2.95 -10.36
CA LYS A 77 -16.33 3.85 -9.32
C LYS A 77 -15.29 3.16 -8.43
N CYS A 78 -14.29 2.54 -9.07
CA CYS A 78 -13.17 1.95 -8.34
C CYS A 78 -12.41 3.01 -7.53
N ALA A 79 -11.67 2.58 -6.52
CA ALA A 79 -10.87 3.50 -5.71
C ALA A 79 -9.77 4.19 -6.54
N SER A 80 -9.06 3.41 -7.36
CA SER A 80 -8.03 3.93 -8.26
C SER A 80 -7.82 3.04 -9.48
N VAL A 81 -7.09 3.58 -10.46
CA VAL A 81 -6.43 2.80 -11.52
C VAL A 81 -4.93 2.85 -11.29
N CYS A 82 -4.30 1.67 -11.19
CA CYS A 82 -2.87 1.51 -10.90
C CYS A 82 -2.15 0.90 -12.11
N VAL A 83 -1.23 1.66 -12.70
CA VAL A 83 -0.49 1.29 -13.92
C VAL A 83 1.02 1.52 -13.77
N ASN A 84 1.82 1.03 -14.70
CA ASN A 84 3.25 1.35 -14.78
C ASN A 84 3.48 2.86 -15.01
N SER A 85 4.60 3.40 -14.53
CA SER A 85 4.94 4.82 -14.57
C SER A 85 4.91 5.45 -15.96
N HIS A 86 5.16 4.65 -17.00
CA HIS A 86 5.04 5.08 -18.41
C HIS A 86 3.65 5.64 -18.76
N PHE A 87 2.58 5.11 -18.13
CA PHE A 87 1.20 5.52 -18.38
C PHE A 87 0.69 6.61 -17.44
N SER A 88 1.51 7.16 -16.55
CA SER A 88 1.06 8.11 -15.53
C SER A 88 0.47 9.41 -16.11
N HIS A 89 1.07 9.96 -17.16
CA HIS A 89 0.60 11.21 -17.76
C HIS A 89 -0.78 11.09 -18.44
N PRO A 90 -1.05 10.12 -19.33
CA PRO A 90 -2.36 10.00 -19.97
C PRO A 90 -3.46 9.51 -19.02
N LEU A 91 -3.11 8.90 -17.91
CA LEU A 91 -4.06 8.31 -16.96
C LEU A 91 -5.09 9.31 -16.44
N GLN A 92 -4.63 10.49 -16.02
CA GLN A 92 -5.49 11.51 -15.43
C GLN A 92 -6.51 12.12 -16.38
N LEU A 93 -6.17 12.16 -17.66
CA LEU A 93 -7.06 12.73 -18.68
C LEU A 93 -8.28 11.85 -18.95
N ARG A 94 -8.24 10.60 -18.50
CA ARG A 94 -9.30 9.61 -18.75
C ARG A 94 -10.10 9.24 -17.51
N LEU A 95 -9.57 9.47 -16.32
CA LEU A 95 -10.26 9.14 -15.07
C LEU A 95 -11.26 10.21 -14.66
N SER A 96 -12.42 9.78 -14.15
CA SER A 96 -13.38 10.65 -13.50
C SER A 96 -12.81 11.14 -12.15
N ALA A 97 -13.32 12.25 -11.63
CA ALA A 97 -12.89 12.79 -10.34
C ALA A 97 -13.09 11.81 -9.15
N ALA A 98 -13.93 10.80 -9.32
CA ALA A 98 -14.21 9.78 -8.30
C ALA A 98 -13.14 8.69 -8.23
N VAL A 99 -12.35 8.48 -9.30
CA VAL A 99 -11.35 7.40 -9.42
C VAL A 99 -9.96 8.01 -9.40
N LYS A 100 -9.12 7.55 -8.46
CA LYS A 100 -7.77 8.10 -8.28
C LYS A 100 -6.78 7.53 -9.28
N SER A 101 -5.87 8.37 -9.75
CA SER A 101 -4.73 7.95 -10.56
C SER A 101 -3.61 7.42 -9.66
N CYS A 102 -3.14 6.21 -9.94
CA CYS A 102 -2.07 5.54 -9.18
C CYS A 102 -1.00 5.00 -10.11
N THR A 103 0.25 5.09 -9.71
CA THR A 103 1.37 4.42 -10.40
C THR A 103 2.32 3.75 -9.42
N VAL A 104 3.31 3.03 -9.96
CA VAL A 104 4.33 2.32 -9.18
C VAL A 104 5.70 2.92 -9.40
N ILE A 105 6.58 2.85 -8.39
CA ILE A 105 8.01 3.19 -8.49
C ILE A 105 8.87 2.14 -7.77
N ASN A 106 10.17 2.15 -8.10
CA ASN A 106 11.13 1.13 -7.62
C ASN A 106 10.62 -0.29 -7.87
N PHE A 107 9.82 -0.46 -8.90
CA PHE A 107 8.97 -1.63 -9.14
C PHE A 107 9.50 -2.52 -10.27
N PRO A 108 9.38 -3.87 -10.16
CA PRO A 108 8.80 -4.62 -9.03
C PRO A 108 9.84 -5.03 -7.97
N LEU A 109 11.13 -4.81 -8.19
CA LEU A 109 12.21 -5.46 -7.43
C LEU A 109 12.58 -4.74 -6.11
N GLY A 110 12.28 -3.45 -5.97
CA GLY A 110 12.73 -2.67 -4.81
C GLY A 110 14.25 -2.49 -4.76
N ALA A 111 14.94 -2.60 -5.90
CA ALA A 111 16.41 -2.65 -5.99
C ALA A 111 17.03 -1.42 -6.66
N GLY A 112 16.24 -0.36 -6.85
CA GLY A 112 16.73 0.89 -7.45
C GLY A 112 17.68 1.64 -6.53
N TYR A 113 18.62 2.39 -7.15
CA TYR A 113 19.51 3.27 -6.42
C TYR A 113 18.71 4.45 -5.83
N THR A 114 18.96 4.80 -4.57
CA THR A 114 18.14 5.75 -3.79
C THR A 114 17.84 7.06 -4.54
N TYR A 115 18.85 7.67 -5.15
CA TYR A 115 18.64 8.93 -5.90
C TYR A 115 17.85 8.73 -7.19
N ALA A 116 18.00 7.59 -7.86
CA ALA A 116 17.21 7.26 -9.04
C ALA A 116 15.74 7.06 -8.68
N VAL A 117 15.45 6.39 -7.57
CA VAL A 117 14.08 6.20 -7.06
C VAL A 117 13.45 7.55 -6.68
N ALA A 118 14.21 8.46 -6.07
CA ALA A 118 13.72 9.80 -5.76
C ALA A 118 13.43 10.62 -7.03
N ALA A 119 14.27 10.52 -8.05
CA ALA A 119 14.05 11.15 -9.34
C ALA A 119 12.83 10.56 -10.07
N GLU A 120 12.66 9.24 -10.03
CA GLU A 120 11.47 8.55 -10.56
C GLU A 120 10.20 9.05 -9.86
N ALA A 121 10.21 9.11 -8.52
CA ALA A 121 9.08 9.62 -7.74
C ALA A 121 8.71 11.04 -8.15
N LEU A 122 9.71 11.94 -8.24
CA LEU A 122 9.47 13.33 -8.63
C LEU A 122 8.92 13.44 -10.05
N ALA A 123 9.44 12.64 -10.98
CA ALA A 123 8.98 12.63 -12.37
C ALA A 123 7.50 12.24 -12.47
N VAL A 124 7.07 11.17 -11.77
CA VAL A 124 5.68 10.72 -11.81
C VAL A 124 4.74 11.65 -11.01
N ILE A 125 5.20 12.21 -9.89
CA ILE A 125 4.44 13.22 -9.13
C ILE A 125 4.14 14.45 -10.02
N ASN A 126 5.11 14.89 -10.79
CA ASN A 126 4.94 16.04 -11.71
C ASN A 126 3.95 15.76 -12.85
N THR A 127 3.59 14.50 -13.12
CA THR A 127 2.47 14.20 -14.01
C THR A 127 1.10 14.46 -13.36
N GLY A 128 1.09 14.72 -12.04
CA GLY A 128 -0.10 15.01 -11.23
C GLY A 128 -0.84 13.79 -10.73
N ILE A 129 -0.20 12.59 -10.68
CA ILE A 129 -0.83 11.41 -10.07
C ILE A 129 -1.19 11.67 -8.59
N GLU A 130 -2.24 10.98 -8.14
CA GLU A 130 -2.80 11.18 -6.79
C GLU A 130 -2.32 10.14 -5.79
N GLU A 131 -1.91 8.94 -6.25
CA GLU A 131 -1.44 7.84 -5.41
C GLU A 131 -0.17 7.21 -5.99
N LEU A 132 0.73 6.78 -5.12
CA LEU A 132 2.03 6.19 -5.47
C LEU A 132 2.28 4.92 -4.67
N ASP A 133 2.48 3.79 -5.36
CA ASP A 133 2.86 2.51 -4.74
C ASP A 133 4.36 2.29 -4.93
N MET A 134 5.17 2.33 -3.87
CA MET A 134 6.62 2.08 -3.96
C MET A 134 7.00 0.73 -3.37
N VAL A 135 7.93 0.01 -3.99
CA VAL A 135 8.53 -1.17 -3.37
C VAL A 135 9.66 -0.72 -2.43
N GLN A 136 9.65 -1.21 -1.19
CA GLN A 136 10.73 -0.97 -0.24
C GLN A 136 12.06 -1.61 -0.72
N ASN A 137 13.18 -1.20 -0.12
CA ASN A 137 14.46 -1.85 -0.44
C ASN A 137 14.57 -3.20 0.27
N LEU A 138 14.17 -4.27 -0.43
CA LEU A 138 14.18 -5.64 0.09
C LEU A 138 15.60 -6.13 0.42
N SER A 139 16.59 -5.81 -0.41
CA SER A 139 17.97 -6.22 -0.18
C SER A 139 18.53 -5.63 1.13
N ALA A 140 18.21 -4.37 1.42
CA ALA A 140 18.59 -3.74 2.69
C ALA A 140 17.92 -4.45 3.88
N VAL A 141 16.64 -4.80 3.78
CA VAL A 141 15.93 -5.55 4.83
C VAL A 141 16.59 -6.90 5.07
N LYS A 142 16.80 -7.68 4.02
CA LYS A 142 17.40 -9.03 4.10
C LYS A 142 18.86 -9.03 4.59
N SER A 143 19.57 -7.93 4.38
CA SER A 143 20.94 -7.72 4.87
C SER A 143 21.01 -7.19 6.31
N GLY A 144 19.88 -7.04 7.00
CA GLY A 144 19.83 -6.45 8.35
C GLY A 144 19.97 -4.92 8.40
N HIS A 145 20.01 -4.26 7.25
CA HIS A 145 20.15 -2.82 7.12
C HIS A 145 18.80 -2.10 6.91
N ILE A 146 17.80 -2.49 7.66
CA ILE A 146 16.41 -2.00 7.50
C ILE A 146 16.31 -0.45 7.57
N LEU A 147 17.26 0.21 8.23
CA LEU A 147 17.33 1.67 8.27
C LEU A 147 17.55 2.30 6.89
N HIS A 148 18.27 1.66 5.98
CA HIS A 148 18.39 2.15 4.60
C HIS A 148 17.04 2.13 3.88
N SER A 149 16.24 1.07 4.06
CA SER A 149 14.87 1.02 3.52
C SER A 149 13.99 2.10 4.14
N TYR A 150 14.08 2.30 5.46
CA TYR A 150 13.36 3.35 6.18
C TYR A 150 13.69 4.76 5.65
N GLU A 151 14.98 5.08 5.48
CA GLU A 151 15.42 6.39 4.97
C GLU A 151 14.88 6.65 3.55
N LEU A 152 14.92 5.65 2.67
CA LEU A 152 14.34 5.75 1.34
C LEU A 152 12.84 6.04 1.42
N ILE A 153 12.08 5.24 2.20
CA ILE A 153 10.63 5.44 2.38
C ILE A 153 10.34 6.83 2.93
N ARG A 154 11.08 7.29 3.93
CA ARG A 154 10.92 8.62 4.53
C ARG A 154 11.09 9.74 3.51
N ASN A 155 12.13 9.67 2.68
CA ASN A 155 12.39 10.67 1.66
C ASN A 155 11.25 10.72 0.61
N ILE A 156 10.76 9.56 0.19
CA ILE A 156 9.62 9.49 -0.76
C ILE A 156 8.32 9.97 -0.09
N ALA A 157 8.06 9.59 1.17
CA ALA A 157 6.89 10.05 1.92
C ALA A 157 6.86 11.58 2.09
N GLU A 158 8.03 12.21 2.25
CA GLU A 158 8.14 13.67 2.33
C GLU A 158 7.83 14.34 0.98
N LEU A 159 8.35 13.79 -0.13
CA LEU A 159 8.02 14.24 -1.49
C LEU A 159 6.50 14.10 -1.75
N CYS A 160 5.92 12.95 -1.44
CA CYS A 160 4.49 12.70 -1.62
C CYS A 160 3.64 13.68 -0.82
N ARG A 161 3.95 13.86 0.47
CA ARG A 161 3.23 14.79 1.35
C ARG A 161 3.27 16.23 0.86
N SER A 162 4.45 16.71 0.42
CA SER A 162 4.64 18.05 -0.10
C SER A 162 3.81 18.31 -1.36
N ASN A 163 3.48 17.26 -2.11
CA ASN A 163 2.71 17.32 -3.35
C ASN A 163 1.28 16.76 -3.22
N ARG A 164 0.84 16.41 -1.99
CA ARG A 164 -0.50 15.84 -1.71
C ARG A 164 -0.78 14.52 -2.43
N VAL A 165 0.25 13.71 -2.62
CA VAL A 165 0.17 12.36 -3.19
C VAL A 165 0.13 11.35 -2.06
N LEU A 166 -0.77 10.39 -2.11
CA LEU A 166 -0.88 9.31 -1.12
C LEU A 166 0.18 8.24 -1.40
N LEU A 167 1.00 7.91 -0.40
CA LEU A 167 2.04 6.89 -0.52
C LEU A 167 1.59 5.55 0.05
N LYS A 168 1.74 4.47 -0.76
CA LYS A 168 1.60 3.08 -0.31
C LYS A 168 2.94 2.37 -0.43
N VAL A 169 3.39 1.70 0.63
CA VAL A 169 4.67 0.98 0.66
C VAL A 169 4.43 -0.52 0.51
N ILE A 170 4.96 -1.09 -0.57
CA ILE A 170 4.91 -2.53 -0.85
C ILE A 170 6.00 -3.22 -0.05
N LEU A 171 5.60 -4.11 0.86
CA LEU A 171 6.52 -4.86 1.71
C LEU A 171 7.12 -6.07 0.99
N GLU A 172 6.41 -6.65 0.02
CA GLU A 172 6.69 -7.91 -0.67
C GLU A 172 6.81 -9.08 0.32
N THR A 173 5.69 -9.36 0.96
CA THR A 173 5.62 -10.25 2.13
C THR A 173 6.10 -11.68 1.87
N CYS A 174 6.08 -12.15 0.61
CA CYS A 174 6.55 -13.49 0.26
C CYS A 174 8.07 -13.70 0.48
N PHE A 175 8.85 -12.63 0.60
CA PHE A 175 10.28 -12.70 0.92
C PHE A 175 10.60 -12.44 2.39
N LEU A 176 9.60 -12.14 3.22
CA LEU A 176 9.77 -11.67 4.59
C LEU A 176 9.30 -12.71 5.61
N SER A 177 10.03 -12.84 6.71
CA SER A 177 9.53 -13.49 7.92
C SER A 177 8.46 -12.62 8.60
N GLU A 178 7.67 -13.21 9.50
CA GLU A 178 6.71 -12.46 10.33
C GLU A 178 7.38 -11.29 11.07
N GLU A 179 8.58 -11.52 11.61
CA GLU A 179 9.36 -10.51 12.31
C GLU A 179 9.75 -9.34 11.38
N GLU A 180 10.17 -9.65 10.16
CA GLU A 180 10.49 -8.68 9.15
C GLU A 180 9.23 -7.92 8.67
N ILE A 181 8.08 -8.60 8.51
CA ILE A 181 6.80 -7.95 8.17
C ILE A 181 6.42 -6.94 9.24
N ILE A 182 6.52 -7.30 10.52
CA ILE A 182 6.25 -6.40 11.65
C ILE A 182 7.21 -5.20 11.60
N ALA A 183 8.51 -5.44 11.48
CA ALA A 183 9.51 -4.38 11.47
C ALA A 183 9.32 -3.42 10.30
N CYS A 184 9.14 -3.93 9.08
CA CYS A 184 8.90 -3.13 7.88
C CYS A 184 7.61 -2.33 7.98
N SER A 185 6.53 -2.92 8.50
CA SER A 185 5.25 -2.24 8.73
C SER A 185 5.40 -1.06 9.68
N LEU A 186 6.14 -1.24 10.79
CA LEU A 186 6.40 -0.20 11.77
C LEU A 186 7.28 0.92 11.20
N TYR A 187 8.30 0.58 10.42
CA TYR A 187 9.18 1.56 9.78
C TYR A 187 8.46 2.34 8.66
N ALA A 188 7.65 1.68 7.84
CA ALA A 188 6.84 2.36 6.83
C ALA A 188 5.88 3.37 7.47
N LYS A 189 5.18 2.97 8.54
CA LYS A 189 4.33 3.85 9.35
C LYS A 189 5.13 5.03 9.93
N LYS A 190 6.31 4.78 10.52
CA LYS A 190 7.18 5.81 11.08
C LYS A 190 7.69 6.78 10.02
N ALA A 191 7.96 6.29 8.82
CA ALA A 191 8.40 7.09 7.68
C ALA A 191 7.30 8.04 7.15
N GLY A 192 6.04 7.77 7.46
CA GLY A 192 4.91 8.60 7.06
C GLY A 192 4.10 8.06 5.88
N ALA A 193 4.23 6.77 5.56
CA ALA A 193 3.36 6.12 4.59
C ALA A 193 1.90 6.11 5.09
N GLU A 194 0.96 6.41 4.21
CA GLU A 194 -0.48 6.31 4.49
C GLU A 194 -0.99 4.88 4.41
N PHE A 195 -0.36 4.06 3.57
CA PHE A 195 -0.66 2.63 3.42
C PHE A 195 0.59 1.77 3.46
N ILE A 196 0.41 0.53 3.92
CA ILE A 196 1.29 -0.59 3.62
C ILE A 196 0.58 -1.56 2.69
N LYS A 197 1.31 -2.15 1.74
CA LYS A 197 0.79 -3.08 0.74
C LYS A 197 1.53 -4.40 0.82
N THR A 198 0.82 -5.53 0.65
CA THR A 198 1.44 -6.85 0.79
C THR A 198 2.46 -7.14 -0.29
N SER A 199 2.11 -6.98 -1.55
CA SER A 199 2.84 -7.63 -2.66
C SER A 199 2.80 -6.83 -3.95
N THR A 200 3.81 -7.02 -4.79
CA THR A 200 3.86 -6.51 -6.17
C THR A 200 2.94 -7.29 -7.10
N GLY A 201 2.77 -8.59 -6.87
CA GLY A 201 2.15 -9.55 -7.78
C GLY A 201 3.15 -10.24 -8.72
N PHE A 202 4.46 -9.91 -8.62
CA PHE A 202 5.56 -10.49 -9.39
C PHE A 202 6.46 -11.39 -8.56
N GLY A 203 6.26 -11.46 -7.24
CA GLY A 203 6.95 -12.38 -6.35
C GLY A 203 6.41 -13.81 -6.42
N SER A 204 6.98 -14.69 -5.60
CA SER A 204 6.60 -16.11 -5.54
C SER A 204 5.21 -16.37 -4.96
N ALA A 205 4.66 -15.42 -4.19
CA ALA A 205 3.31 -15.46 -3.62
C ALA A 205 2.73 -14.05 -3.47
N GLY A 206 1.39 -13.97 -3.37
CA GLY A 206 0.66 -12.72 -3.17
C GLY A 206 0.20 -12.52 -1.72
N ALA A 207 -0.94 -11.82 -1.56
CA ALA A 207 -1.56 -11.58 -0.26
C ALA A 207 -2.07 -12.88 0.37
N THR A 208 -1.88 -13.01 1.68
CA THR A 208 -2.52 -14.05 2.50
C THR A 208 -3.31 -13.39 3.63
N VAL A 209 -4.34 -14.08 4.12
CA VAL A 209 -5.17 -13.63 5.26
C VAL A 209 -4.31 -13.38 6.49
N GLU A 210 -3.34 -14.26 6.74
CA GLU A 210 -2.43 -14.21 7.88
C GLU A 210 -1.56 -12.94 7.83
N ASN A 211 -0.93 -12.68 6.66
CA ASN A 211 -0.08 -11.50 6.48
C ASN A 211 -0.87 -10.20 6.58
N VAL A 212 -2.07 -10.14 5.99
CA VAL A 212 -2.95 -8.97 6.08
C VAL A 212 -3.35 -8.70 7.53
N ARG A 213 -3.73 -9.74 8.29
CA ARG A 213 -4.06 -9.64 9.71
C ARG A 213 -2.87 -9.16 10.53
N LEU A 214 -1.69 -9.74 10.30
CA LEU A 214 -0.45 -9.34 10.98
C LEU A 214 -0.10 -7.88 10.70
N MET A 215 -0.19 -7.45 9.45
CA MET A 215 0.04 -6.06 9.05
C MET A 215 -0.96 -5.12 9.73
N ARG A 216 -2.26 -5.45 9.71
CA ARG A 216 -3.32 -4.65 10.36
C ARG A 216 -3.09 -4.53 11.87
N GLU A 217 -2.80 -5.62 12.55
CA GLU A 217 -2.51 -5.63 13.99
C GLU A 217 -1.26 -4.79 14.31
N THR A 218 -0.28 -4.81 13.41
CA THR A 218 0.99 -4.06 13.58
C THR A 218 0.80 -2.57 13.44
N VAL A 219 0.12 -2.11 12.39
CA VAL A 219 0.01 -0.66 12.13
C VAL A 219 -1.16 0.01 12.84
N GLY A 220 -2.13 -0.78 13.33
CA GLY A 220 -3.34 -0.25 13.96
C GLY A 220 -4.31 0.37 12.96
N PRO A 221 -5.36 1.07 13.42
CA PRO A 221 -6.47 1.48 12.56
C PRO A 221 -6.19 2.68 11.65
N LYS A 222 -5.18 3.51 11.93
CA LYS A 222 -4.94 4.77 11.20
C LYS A 222 -4.17 4.64 9.89
N ILE A 223 -3.47 3.53 9.70
CA ILE A 223 -2.71 3.27 8.46
C ILE A 223 -3.50 2.30 7.60
N GLY A 224 -3.59 2.57 6.31
CA GLY A 224 -4.23 1.69 5.35
C GLY A 224 -3.46 0.39 5.17
N VAL A 225 -4.17 -0.70 4.91
CA VAL A 225 -3.59 -1.98 4.49
C VAL A 225 -4.18 -2.35 3.14
N LYS A 226 -3.32 -2.44 2.12
CA LYS A 226 -3.70 -2.90 0.78
C LYS A 226 -3.27 -4.35 0.60
N ALA A 227 -4.23 -5.22 0.32
CA ALA A 227 -3.97 -6.60 -0.11
C ALA A 227 -3.87 -6.66 -1.63
N SER A 228 -2.83 -7.28 -2.18
CA SER A 228 -2.64 -7.45 -3.62
C SER A 228 -1.82 -8.68 -3.96
N GLY A 229 -1.96 -9.14 -5.21
CA GLY A 229 -1.33 -10.37 -5.69
C GLY A 229 -2.17 -11.61 -5.38
N GLY A 230 -2.62 -12.31 -6.42
CA GLY A 230 -3.36 -13.57 -6.30
C GLY A 230 -4.85 -13.45 -5.94
N ILE A 231 -5.39 -12.26 -5.77
CA ILE A 231 -6.82 -12.05 -5.44
C ILE A 231 -7.61 -12.02 -6.75
N ARG A 232 -8.39 -13.07 -7.00
CA ARG A 232 -9.09 -13.30 -8.28
C ARG A 232 -10.60 -13.48 -8.13
N THR A 233 -11.09 -13.77 -6.94
CA THR A 233 -12.51 -13.97 -6.66
C THR A 233 -13.01 -13.02 -5.57
N ARG A 234 -14.33 -12.82 -5.56
CA ARG A 234 -15.00 -12.00 -4.55
C ARG A 234 -14.77 -12.54 -3.13
N GLU A 235 -14.82 -13.86 -2.95
CA GLU A 235 -14.62 -14.52 -1.66
C GLU A 235 -13.22 -14.24 -1.13
N GLN A 236 -12.20 -14.32 -1.99
CA GLN A 236 -10.83 -13.99 -1.61
C GLN A 236 -10.72 -12.54 -1.18
N ALA A 237 -11.33 -11.61 -1.91
CA ALA A 237 -11.31 -10.19 -1.56
C ALA A 237 -12.01 -9.93 -0.22
N LEU A 238 -13.16 -10.54 0.02
CA LEU A 238 -13.89 -10.45 1.30
C LEU A 238 -13.08 -11.01 2.47
N ALA A 239 -12.39 -12.13 2.28
CA ALA A 239 -11.50 -12.68 3.30
C ALA A 239 -10.34 -11.71 3.65
N MET A 240 -9.78 -10.99 2.66
CA MET A 240 -8.76 -9.96 2.92
C MET A 240 -9.35 -8.76 3.69
N ILE A 241 -10.58 -8.35 3.36
CA ILE A 241 -11.28 -7.27 4.07
C ILE A 241 -11.52 -7.67 5.53
N GLU A 242 -12.02 -8.88 5.77
CA GLU A 242 -12.22 -9.42 7.12
C GLU A 242 -10.90 -9.50 7.92
N ALA A 243 -9.79 -9.81 7.26
CA ALA A 243 -8.45 -9.79 7.87
C ALA A 243 -7.95 -8.38 8.18
N GLY A 244 -8.62 -7.33 7.68
CA GLY A 244 -8.28 -5.94 7.97
C GLY A 244 -7.74 -5.13 6.78
N ALA A 245 -7.80 -5.65 5.54
CA ALA A 245 -7.53 -4.84 4.36
C ALA A 245 -8.66 -3.82 4.16
N ASN A 246 -8.28 -2.60 3.77
CA ASN A 246 -9.23 -1.55 3.38
C ASN A 246 -8.94 -1.03 1.96
N ARG A 247 -8.08 -1.72 1.22
CA ARG A 247 -7.83 -1.55 -0.21
C ARG A 247 -7.45 -2.90 -0.81
N ILE A 248 -7.92 -3.18 -2.01
CA ILE A 248 -7.66 -4.43 -2.75
C ILE A 248 -7.03 -4.07 -4.10
N GLY A 249 -5.85 -4.58 -4.39
CA GLY A 249 -5.24 -4.48 -5.72
C GLY A 249 -5.55 -5.73 -6.56
N ALA A 250 -6.25 -5.56 -7.66
CA ALA A 250 -6.64 -6.66 -8.52
C ALA A 250 -6.63 -6.30 -10.01
N SER A 251 -6.25 -7.26 -10.86
CA SER A 251 -6.39 -7.19 -12.31
C SER A 251 -7.75 -7.69 -12.80
N SER A 252 -8.44 -8.52 -12.01
CA SER A 252 -9.73 -9.12 -12.34
C SER A 252 -10.88 -8.37 -11.66
N VAL A 253 -11.04 -7.08 -11.99
CA VAL A 253 -12.01 -6.18 -11.33
C VAL A 253 -13.45 -6.73 -11.42
N THR A 254 -13.89 -7.16 -12.61
CA THR A 254 -15.23 -7.67 -12.85
C THR A 254 -15.54 -8.92 -12.03
N ALA A 255 -14.59 -9.83 -11.88
CA ALA A 255 -14.75 -11.04 -11.07
C ALA A 255 -14.92 -10.73 -9.57
N LEU A 256 -14.36 -9.63 -9.09
CA LEU A 256 -14.52 -9.20 -7.69
C LEU A 256 -15.86 -8.51 -7.46
N ILE A 257 -16.42 -7.86 -8.48
CA ILE A 257 -17.68 -7.11 -8.38
C ILE A 257 -18.88 -8.03 -8.54
N TRP A 258 -18.85 -8.93 -9.53
CA TRP A 258 -19.99 -9.74 -9.95
C TRP A 258 -19.93 -11.23 -9.55
N GLY A 259 -18.72 -11.70 -9.12
CA GLY A 259 -18.46 -13.10 -8.76
C GLY A 259 -19.13 -13.59 -7.48
#